data_6db26c9fbb3280c3b59211e8e1837933
#
_entry.id   6db26c9fbb3280c3b59211e8e1837933
#
_cell.length_a   1.000
_cell.length_b   1.000
_cell.length_c   1.000
_cell.angle_alpha   90.00
_cell.angle_beta   90.00
_cell.angle_gamma   90.00
#
_symmetry.space_group_name_H-M   'P 1'
#
loop_
_entity.id
_entity.type
_entity.pdbx_description
1 polymer ?
#
loop_
_entity_poly.entity_id
_entity_poly.type
_entity_poly.pdbx_seq_one_letter_code
_entity_poly.pdbx_strand_id
1 'polypeptide(L)'
;DYIWMNQEVNIFYPDERQRKLIPYRSKKELTGEIRLVEFPGADLCACCGLHVTHASQIGLVKILSSKKFRDGVRMEMLSGKRALEYLSKSAEQNSQVAVRLSVKEKETKDAVQRLLDEVYNLKGELAAEKQKHFEQIAASCVGKENVLLIEGDMEPVEVRKCTDAILDTCSGVAAFFAGNDKDGYKYAIGQREGDVRELVKKVNKELNGRGGGKPFFAQGSLKATRKQIEIFFEKKVNFQ
;
A
#
# COMPACT_ATOMS: atom_id res chain seq x y z
N ASP A 1 20.07 24.42 -20.30
CA ASP A 1 21.16 24.99 -21.12
C ASP A 1 21.42 26.47 -20.76
N TYR A 2 20.40 27.33 -20.61
CA TYR A 2 20.55 28.76 -20.38
C TYR A 2 21.48 29.12 -19.21
N ILE A 3 21.38 28.42 -18.08
CA ILE A 3 22.25 28.58 -16.89
C ILE A 3 23.72 28.34 -17.26
N TRP A 4 24.01 27.36 -18.09
CA TRP A 4 25.37 27.02 -18.56
C TRP A 4 25.94 28.01 -19.57
N MET A 5 25.10 28.75 -20.29
CA MET A 5 25.52 29.82 -21.22
C MET A 5 26.08 31.04 -20.48
N ASN A 6 25.83 31.13 -19.16
CA ASN A 6 26.33 32.19 -18.27
C ASN A 6 26.08 33.61 -18.81
N GLN A 7 24.89 33.84 -19.38
CA GLN A 7 24.48 35.16 -19.86
C GLN A 7 24.46 36.19 -18.69
N GLU A 8 24.92 37.40 -18.98
CA GLU A 8 24.81 38.53 -18.06
C GLU A 8 23.32 38.96 -17.94
N VAL A 9 22.91 39.31 -16.75
CA VAL A 9 21.55 39.79 -16.48
C VAL A 9 21.56 41.32 -16.51
N ASN A 10 20.85 41.90 -17.48
CA ASN A 10 20.79 43.35 -17.68
C ASN A 10 19.68 43.94 -16.80
N ILE A 11 20.04 44.98 -16.05
CA ILE A 11 19.07 45.72 -15.22
C ILE A 11 19.14 47.18 -15.66
N PHE A 12 18.00 47.74 -16.09
CA PHE A 12 17.94 49.09 -16.59
C PHE A 12 16.58 49.76 -16.33
N TYR A 13 16.55 51.09 -16.44
CA TYR A 13 15.41 51.95 -16.14
C TYR A 13 15.08 52.78 -17.39
N PRO A 14 14.21 52.27 -18.29
CA PRO A 14 13.86 52.99 -19.53
C PRO A 14 13.00 54.21 -19.21
N ASP A 15 13.22 55.26 -19.98
CA ASP A 15 12.32 56.43 -19.98
C ASP A 15 10.93 56.05 -20.56
N GLU A 16 9.97 57.01 -20.44
CA GLU A 16 8.60 56.76 -20.89
C GLU A 16 8.47 56.47 -22.39
N ARG A 17 9.34 57.05 -23.21
CA ARG A 17 9.36 56.82 -24.69
C ARG A 17 9.92 55.48 -25.02
N GLN A 18 11.06 55.11 -24.43
CA GLN A 18 11.69 53.82 -24.54
C GLN A 18 10.78 52.67 -24.09
N ARG A 19 10.10 52.86 -22.95
CA ARG A 19 9.19 51.88 -22.39
C ARG A 19 8.04 51.48 -23.34
N LYS A 20 7.51 52.45 -24.08
CA LYS A 20 6.43 52.18 -25.07
C LYS A 20 6.90 51.32 -26.26
N LEU A 21 8.20 51.25 -26.51
CA LEU A 21 8.79 50.51 -27.62
C LEU A 21 9.33 49.13 -27.20
N ILE A 22 9.50 48.91 -25.88
CA ILE A 22 10.09 47.68 -25.36
C ILE A 22 8.97 46.71 -24.91
N PRO A 23 8.83 45.52 -25.53
CA PRO A 23 7.87 44.52 -25.13
C PRO A 23 8.37 43.78 -23.87
N TYR A 24 7.93 44.21 -22.69
CA TYR A 24 8.27 43.55 -21.43
C TYR A 24 7.06 42.94 -20.77
N ARG A 25 7.28 41.90 -20.00
CA ARG A 25 6.24 41.25 -19.21
C ARG A 25 6.02 41.97 -17.88
N SER A 26 4.76 42.24 -17.54
CA SER A 26 4.38 42.80 -16.25
C SER A 26 3.13 42.10 -15.69
N LYS A 27 3.03 42.00 -14.37
CA LYS A 27 1.83 41.47 -13.69
C LYS A 27 0.71 42.50 -13.53
N LYS A 28 1.02 43.78 -13.64
CA LYS A 28 0.10 44.93 -13.44
C LYS A 28 0.49 46.07 -14.38
N GLU A 29 -0.43 46.97 -14.64
CA GLU A 29 -0.08 48.25 -15.18
C GLU A 29 0.80 49.02 -14.19
N LEU A 30 1.92 49.54 -14.67
CA LEU A 30 2.91 50.22 -13.87
C LEU A 30 3.03 51.67 -14.30
N THR A 31 3.11 52.57 -13.30
CA THR A 31 3.32 54.03 -13.49
C THR A 31 4.60 54.45 -12.78
N GLY A 32 5.19 55.57 -13.22
CA GLY A 32 6.44 56.08 -12.68
C GLY A 32 7.69 55.37 -13.22
N GLU A 33 8.76 55.41 -12.45
CA GLU A 33 10.02 54.78 -12.82
C GLU A 33 9.89 53.25 -12.74
N ILE A 34 10.23 52.55 -13.82
CA ILE A 34 10.10 51.09 -13.93
C ILE A 34 11.47 50.47 -14.12
N ARG A 35 11.82 49.54 -13.24
CA ARG A 35 13.00 48.69 -13.29
C ARG A 35 12.71 47.49 -14.19
N LEU A 36 13.42 47.37 -15.31
CA LEU A 36 13.39 46.20 -16.18
C LEU A 36 14.60 45.29 -15.90
N VAL A 37 14.32 44.01 -15.93
CA VAL A 37 15.33 42.95 -15.78
C VAL A 37 15.25 42.06 -17.02
N GLU A 38 16.34 41.97 -17.74
CA GLU A 38 16.48 41.19 -18.95
C GLU A 38 17.41 40.00 -18.70
N PHE A 39 16.88 38.83 -19.05
CA PHE A 39 17.67 37.62 -19.28
C PHE A 39 17.76 37.46 -20.80
N PRO A 40 18.86 37.86 -21.45
CA PRO A 40 18.96 37.96 -22.92
C PRO A 40 18.56 36.66 -23.61
N GLY A 41 17.60 36.74 -24.52
CA GLY A 41 17.08 35.56 -25.23
C GLY A 41 16.14 34.66 -24.43
N ALA A 42 15.83 34.97 -23.15
CA ALA A 42 14.95 34.19 -22.33
C ALA A 42 13.73 34.96 -21.81
N ASP A 43 13.91 36.07 -21.11
CA ASP A 43 12.80 36.85 -20.54
C ASP A 43 13.20 38.33 -20.36
N LEU A 44 12.22 39.21 -20.48
CA LEU A 44 12.32 40.63 -20.15
C LEU A 44 11.09 41.00 -19.34
N CYS A 45 11.29 41.38 -18.09
CA CYS A 45 10.16 41.66 -17.18
C CYS A 45 10.41 42.87 -16.28
N ALA A 46 9.31 43.52 -15.87
CA ALA A 46 9.34 44.51 -14.81
C ALA A 46 9.41 43.77 -13.45
N CYS A 47 10.50 43.97 -12.71
CA CYS A 47 10.71 43.32 -11.45
C CYS A 47 11.55 44.15 -10.47
N CYS A 48 11.07 44.29 -9.24
CA CYS A 48 11.77 44.99 -8.14
C CYS A 48 12.58 44.02 -7.26
N GLY A 49 12.52 42.70 -7.51
CA GLY A 49 13.23 41.70 -6.71
C GLY A 49 14.74 41.70 -6.90
N LEU A 50 15.45 40.99 -6.03
CA LEU A 50 16.88 40.73 -6.19
C LEU A 50 17.10 39.72 -7.34
N HIS A 51 18.11 39.95 -8.12
CA HIS A 51 18.54 39.10 -9.22
C HIS A 51 20.02 38.85 -9.16
N VAL A 52 20.43 37.71 -9.70
CA VAL A 52 21.84 37.39 -9.94
C VAL A 52 22.37 38.29 -11.06
N THR A 53 23.68 38.49 -11.12
CA THR A 53 24.33 39.26 -12.20
C THR A 53 24.60 38.42 -13.44
N HIS A 54 24.72 37.08 -13.24
CA HIS A 54 24.97 36.12 -14.33
C HIS A 54 24.10 34.89 -14.16
N ALA A 55 23.62 34.30 -15.22
CA ALA A 55 22.72 33.16 -15.20
C ALA A 55 23.32 31.94 -14.49
N SER A 56 24.64 31.70 -14.57
CA SER A 56 25.31 30.58 -13.90
C SER A 56 25.22 30.62 -12.37
N GLN A 57 25.04 31.81 -11.76
CA GLN A 57 24.87 31.96 -10.33
C GLN A 57 23.57 31.35 -9.78
N ILE A 58 22.61 31.09 -10.65
CA ILE A 58 21.40 30.28 -10.30
C ILE A 58 21.79 28.86 -9.93
N GLY A 59 22.84 28.34 -10.57
CA GLY A 59 23.34 26.98 -10.37
C GLY A 59 22.38 25.95 -10.97
N LEU A 60 21.97 25.01 -10.17
CA LEU A 60 21.09 23.91 -10.56
C LEU A 60 19.61 24.24 -10.26
N VAL A 61 18.73 23.89 -11.18
CA VAL A 61 17.27 23.91 -10.95
C VAL A 61 16.71 22.50 -11.03
N LYS A 62 15.99 22.07 -9.99
CA LYS A 62 15.27 20.80 -9.95
C LYS A 62 13.78 21.05 -9.81
N ILE A 63 12.99 20.65 -10.81
CA ILE A 63 11.53 20.63 -10.73
C ILE A 63 11.13 19.39 -9.93
N LEU A 64 10.39 19.58 -8.84
CA LEU A 64 9.88 18.53 -7.97
C LEU A 64 8.50 18.05 -8.40
N SER A 65 7.61 19.00 -8.72
CA SER A 65 6.26 18.68 -9.17
C SER A 65 5.71 19.74 -10.12
N SER A 66 4.73 19.32 -10.92
CA SER A 66 3.96 20.18 -11.80
C SER A 66 2.50 19.76 -11.76
N LYS A 67 1.59 20.68 -11.43
CA LYS A 67 0.15 20.41 -11.28
C LYS A 67 -0.66 21.49 -11.99
N LYS A 68 -1.76 21.12 -12.65
CA LYS A 68 -2.71 22.08 -13.21
C LYS A 68 -3.26 22.97 -12.09
N PHE A 69 -3.28 24.27 -12.30
CA PHE A 69 -3.78 25.24 -11.34
C PHE A 69 -4.46 26.40 -12.06
N ARG A 70 -5.77 26.52 -11.95
CA ARG A 70 -6.59 27.48 -12.70
C ARG A 70 -6.31 27.39 -14.20
N ASP A 71 -5.98 28.50 -14.85
CA ASP A 71 -5.67 28.57 -16.29
C ASP A 71 -4.18 28.34 -16.59
N GLY A 72 -3.41 27.89 -15.63
CA GLY A 72 -1.97 27.67 -15.74
C GLY A 72 -1.49 26.42 -15.02
N VAL A 73 -0.22 26.45 -14.64
CA VAL A 73 0.48 25.34 -13.97
C VAL A 73 1.16 25.87 -12.72
N ARG A 74 0.98 25.17 -11.62
CA ARG A 74 1.78 25.35 -10.40
C ARG A 74 2.95 24.39 -10.42
N MET A 75 4.15 24.93 -10.42
CA MET A 75 5.38 24.15 -10.32
C MET A 75 6.03 24.36 -8.96
N GLU A 76 6.47 23.26 -8.35
CA GLU A 76 7.35 23.26 -7.18
C GLU A 76 8.77 22.97 -7.64
N MET A 77 9.71 23.83 -7.28
CA MET A 77 11.09 23.69 -7.71
C MET A 77 12.08 24.10 -6.61
N LEU A 78 13.27 23.57 -6.70
CA LEU A 78 14.44 23.98 -5.92
C LEU A 78 15.51 24.54 -6.85
N SER A 79 16.29 25.48 -6.37
CA SER A 79 17.43 26.05 -7.12
C SER A 79 18.68 26.15 -6.23
N GLY A 80 19.85 26.23 -6.88
CA GLY A 80 21.14 26.40 -6.24
C GLY A 80 21.47 25.29 -5.26
N LYS A 81 22.03 25.66 -4.11
CA LYS A 81 22.44 24.74 -3.05
C LYS A 81 21.34 23.77 -2.61
N ARG A 82 20.10 24.26 -2.49
CA ARG A 82 18.95 23.42 -2.07
C ARG A 82 18.65 22.31 -3.08
N ALA A 83 18.79 22.60 -4.39
CA ALA A 83 18.61 21.60 -5.43
C ALA A 83 19.74 20.55 -5.39
N LEU A 84 20.96 20.98 -5.17
CA LEU A 84 22.13 20.09 -5.04
C LEU A 84 21.98 19.18 -3.82
N GLU A 85 21.63 19.71 -2.66
CA GLU A 85 21.40 18.95 -1.43
C GLU A 85 20.30 17.89 -1.60
N TYR A 86 19.22 18.27 -2.28
CA TYR A 86 18.12 17.34 -2.58
C TYR A 86 18.58 16.18 -3.45
N LEU A 87 19.32 16.46 -4.53
CA LEU A 87 19.83 15.42 -5.43
C LEU A 87 20.89 14.54 -4.75
N SER A 88 21.79 15.13 -3.94
CA SER A 88 22.78 14.38 -3.18
C SER A 88 22.12 13.40 -2.20
N LYS A 89 21.10 13.83 -1.45
CA LYS A 89 20.35 12.94 -0.56
C LYS A 89 19.63 11.83 -1.33
N SER A 90 19.06 12.14 -2.49
CA SER A 90 18.39 11.13 -3.32
C SER A 90 19.38 10.09 -3.87
N ALA A 91 20.58 10.53 -4.28
CA ALA A 91 21.63 9.63 -4.74
C ALA A 91 22.13 8.74 -3.58
N GLU A 92 22.35 9.31 -2.40
CA GLU A 92 22.75 8.56 -1.21
C GLU A 92 21.71 7.50 -0.81
N GLN A 93 20.42 7.84 -0.83
CA GLN A 93 19.35 6.86 -0.58
C GLN A 93 19.38 5.72 -1.60
N ASN A 94 19.59 6.03 -2.89
CA ASN A 94 19.70 5.00 -3.92
C ASN A 94 20.93 4.10 -3.69
N SER A 95 22.07 4.69 -3.30
CA SER A 95 23.29 3.94 -2.94
C SER A 95 23.03 2.98 -1.79
N GLN A 96 22.37 3.45 -0.72
CA GLN A 96 22.02 2.60 0.43
C GLN A 96 21.08 1.45 0.04
N VAL A 97 20.14 1.69 -0.85
CA VAL A 97 19.25 0.63 -1.38
C VAL A 97 20.04 -0.37 -2.21
N ALA A 98 20.94 0.11 -3.09
CA ALA A 98 21.79 -0.73 -3.91
C ALA A 98 22.65 -1.70 -3.07
N VAL A 99 23.26 -1.17 -1.99
CA VAL A 99 24.05 -1.98 -1.04
C VAL A 99 23.18 -3.07 -0.40
N ARG A 100 21.98 -2.73 0.08
CA ARG A 100 21.07 -3.73 0.70
C ARG A 100 20.63 -4.81 -0.27
N LEU A 101 20.48 -4.46 -1.54
CA LEU A 101 20.09 -5.39 -2.61
C LEU A 101 21.28 -6.10 -3.26
N SER A 102 22.53 -5.76 -2.85
CA SER A 102 23.76 -6.28 -3.42
C SER A 102 23.86 -6.09 -4.95
N VAL A 103 23.44 -4.91 -5.42
CA VAL A 103 23.46 -4.52 -6.84
C VAL A 103 24.14 -3.16 -7.03
N LYS A 104 24.40 -2.78 -8.29
CA LYS A 104 24.86 -1.43 -8.63
C LYS A 104 23.71 -0.43 -8.53
N GLU A 105 24.00 0.84 -8.23
CA GLU A 105 23.02 1.91 -8.07
C GLU A 105 22.04 2.04 -9.25
N LYS A 106 22.53 1.86 -10.46
CA LYS A 106 21.70 1.90 -11.69
C LYS A 106 20.80 0.69 -11.89
N GLU A 107 21.00 -0.37 -11.12
CA GLU A 107 20.26 -1.63 -11.19
C GLU A 107 19.19 -1.76 -10.08
N THR A 108 19.09 -0.78 -9.18
CA THR A 108 18.16 -0.80 -8.02
C THR A 108 16.71 -1.00 -8.44
N LYS A 109 16.26 -0.33 -9.51
CA LYS A 109 14.90 -0.46 -10.03
C LYS A 109 14.59 -1.91 -10.41
N ASP A 110 15.48 -2.53 -11.15
CA ASP A 110 15.27 -3.90 -11.64
C ASP A 110 15.39 -4.93 -10.50
N ALA A 111 16.24 -4.66 -9.52
CA ALA A 111 16.35 -5.48 -8.32
C ALA A 111 15.08 -5.40 -7.46
N VAL A 112 14.49 -4.23 -7.28
CA VAL A 112 13.21 -4.09 -6.59
C VAL A 112 12.10 -4.82 -7.34
N GLN A 113 12.06 -4.73 -8.68
CA GLN A 113 11.06 -5.46 -9.46
C GLN A 113 11.19 -6.97 -9.28
N ARG A 114 12.42 -7.52 -9.34
CA ARG A 114 12.64 -8.95 -9.07
C ARG A 114 12.14 -9.38 -7.69
N LEU A 115 12.41 -8.58 -6.64
CA LEU A 115 11.90 -8.89 -5.31
C LEU A 115 10.37 -8.89 -5.23
N LEU A 116 9.71 -7.94 -5.92
CA LEU A 116 8.24 -7.90 -5.96
C LEU A 116 7.68 -9.13 -6.66
N ASP A 117 8.29 -9.54 -7.76
CA ASP A 117 7.90 -10.74 -8.52
C ASP A 117 8.12 -12.00 -7.68
N GLU A 118 9.25 -12.12 -6.98
CA GLU A 118 9.54 -13.22 -6.07
C GLU A 118 8.52 -13.31 -4.93
N VAL A 119 8.21 -12.19 -4.26
CA VAL A 119 7.19 -12.13 -3.20
C VAL A 119 5.81 -12.54 -3.75
N TYR A 120 5.48 -12.12 -4.97
CA TYR A 120 4.22 -12.51 -5.60
C TYR A 120 4.16 -14.03 -5.85
N ASN A 121 5.23 -14.61 -6.40
CA ASN A 121 5.33 -16.04 -6.67
C ASN A 121 5.28 -16.87 -5.37
N LEU A 122 6.07 -16.48 -4.36
CA LEU A 122 6.08 -17.17 -3.06
C LEU A 122 4.72 -17.14 -2.37
N LYS A 123 3.97 -16.03 -2.48
CA LYS A 123 2.59 -15.96 -1.97
C LYS A 123 1.66 -16.91 -2.74
N GLY A 124 1.86 -17.05 -4.05
CA GLY A 124 1.11 -18.01 -4.88
C GLY A 124 1.41 -19.46 -4.48
N GLU A 125 2.68 -19.80 -4.32
CA GLU A 125 3.11 -21.13 -3.89
C GLU A 125 2.57 -21.48 -2.49
N LEU A 126 2.69 -20.55 -1.55
CA LEU A 126 2.13 -20.73 -0.21
C LEU A 126 0.61 -20.95 -0.24
N ALA A 127 -0.12 -20.19 -1.07
CA ALA A 127 -1.56 -20.38 -1.22
C ALA A 127 -1.91 -21.75 -1.82
N ALA A 128 -1.14 -22.22 -2.79
CA ALA A 128 -1.32 -23.53 -3.40
C ALA A 128 -1.03 -24.66 -2.40
N GLU A 129 0.05 -24.57 -1.62
CA GLU A 129 0.36 -25.57 -0.59
C GLU A 129 -0.70 -25.61 0.52
N LYS A 130 -1.21 -24.45 0.96
CA LYS A 130 -2.33 -24.38 1.89
C LYS A 130 -3.59 -25.03 1.31
N GLN A 131 -3.89 -24.80 0.05
CA GLN A 131 -5.02 -25.43 -0.63
C GLN A 131 -4.91 -26.93 -0.67
N LYS A 132 -3.74 -27.49 -1.04
CA LYS A 132 -3.47 -28.94 -0.98
C LYS A 132 -3.67 -29.51 0.43
N HIS A 133 -3.21 -28.80 1.44
CA HIS A 133 -3.39 -29.22 2.82
C HIS A 133 -4.88 -29.29 3.20
N PHE A 134 -5.69 -28.30 2.79
CA PHE A 134 -7.15 -28.31 3.04
C PHE A 134 -7.83 -29.47 2.30
N GLU A 135 -7.42 -29.77 1.07
CA GLU A 135 -7.92 -30.91 0.32
C GLU A 135 -7.57 -32.25 0.97
N GLN A 136 -6.37 -32.39 1.54
CA GLN A 136 -5.98 -33.58 2.31
C GLN A 136 -6.83 -33.74 3.57
N ILE A 137 -7.06 -32.65 4.31
CA ILE A 137 -7.96 -32.66 5.48
C ILE A 137 -9.37 -33.10 5.04
N ALA A 138 -9.91 -32.47 4.00
CA ALA A 138 -11.23 -32.81 3.47
C ALA A 138 -11.33 -34.27 3.02
N ALA A 139 -10.30 -34.77 2.33
CA ALA A 139 -10.22 -36.18 1.90
C ALA A 139 -10.27 -37.17 3.08
N SER A 140 -9.69 -36.80 4.21
CA SER A 140 -9.75 -37.63 5.44
C SER A 140 -11.16 -37.67 6.08
N CYS A 141 -12.04 -36.81 5.63
CA CYS A 141 -13.40 -36.67 6.15
C CYS A 141 -14.47 -37.32 5.24
N VAL A 142 -14.06 -37.88 4.11
CA VAL A 142 -15.00 -38.53 3.16
C VAL A 142 -15.79 -39.65 3.83
N GLY A 143 -17.10 -39.61 3.65
CA GLY A 143 -18.03 -40.62 4.19
C GLY A 143 -18.38 -40.45 5.66
N LYS A 144 -17.84 -39.47 6.37
CA LYS A 144 -18.26 -39.15 7.73
C LYS A 144 -19.57 -38.35 7.71
N GLU A 145 -20.42 -38.56 8.70
CA GLU A 145 -21.64 -37.77 8.84
C GLU A 145 -21.31 -36.39 9.43
N ASN A 146 -20.77 -36.34 10.64
CA ASN A 146 -20.37 -35.10 11.30
C ASN A 146 -18.88 -35.10 11.55
N VAL A 147 -18.24 -33.96 11.34
CA VAL A 147 -16.79 -33.80 11.42
C VAL A 147 -16.43 -32.70 12.44
N LEU A 148 -15.62 -33.05 13.43
CA LEU A 148 -14.95 -32.11 14.32
C LEU A 148 -13.45 -32.16 14.09
N LEU A 149 -12.86 -31.03 13.75
CA LEU A 149 -11.41 -30.90 13.61
C LEU A 149 -10.90 -29.70 14.40
N ILE A 150 -9.77 -29.87 15.07
CA ILE A 150 -9.11 -28.83 15.87
C ILE A 150 -7.63 -28.80 15.47
N GLU A 151 -7.25 -27.74 14.80
CA GLU A 151 -5.92 -27.54 14.25
C GLU A 151 -5.17 -26.40 14.95
N GLY A 152 -3.89 -26.23 14.62
CA GLY A 152 -3.07 -25.12 15.05
C GLY A 152 -3.60 -23.78 14.55
N ASP A 153 -2.90 -22.68 14.86
CA ASP A 153 -3.36 -21.34 14.50
C ASP A 153 -3.44 -21.14 12.96
N MET A 154 -4.57 -20.61 12.52
CA MET A 154 -4.88 -20.28 11.14
C MET A 154 -5.57 -18.92 11.04
N GLU A 155 -5.48 -18.29 9.86
CA GLU A 155 -6.24 -17.09 9.62
C GLU A 155 -7.76 -17.39 9.46
N PRO A 156 -8.66 -16.47 9.84
CA PRO A 156 -10.11 -16.70 9.73
C PRO A 156 -10.57 -17.13 8.34
N VAL A 157 -9.92 -16.61 7.29
CA VAL A 157 -10.22 -16.96 5.89
C VAL A 157 -9.83 -18.42 5.59
N GLU A 158 -8.75 -18.90 6.20
CA GLU A 158 -8.27 -20.29 6.04
C GLU A 158 -9.20 -21.27 6.76
N VAL A 159 -9.60 -20.94 8.00
CA VAL A 159 -10.59 -21.69 8.76
C VAL A 159 -11.88 -21.86 7.96
N ARG A 160 -12.37 -20.78 7.36
CA ARG A 160 -13.54 -20.81 6.49
C ARG A 160 -13.37 -21.72 5.28
N LYS A 161 -12.26 -21.56 4.53
CA LYS A 161 -11.97 -22.35 3.33
C LYS A 161 -11.85 -23.85 3.64
N CYS A 162 -11.16 -24.19 4.73
CA CYS A 162 -11.02 -25.57 5.16
C CYS A 162 -12.37 -26.17 5.53
N THR A 163 -13.21 -25.44 6.30
CA THR A 163 -14.55 -25.90 6.64
C THR A 163 -15.42 -26.10 5.40
N ASP A 164 -15.34 -25.20 4.42
CA ASP A 164 -16.09 -25.29 3.17
C ASP A 164 -15.67 -26.54 2.35
N ALA A 165 -14.37 -26.81 2.29
CA ALA A 165 -13.86 -28.04 1.65
C ALA A 165 -14.32 -29.33 2.37
N ILE A 166 -14.37 -29.33 3.71
CA ILE A 166 -14.89 -30.47 4.49
C ILE A 166 -16.38 -30.67 4.22
N LEU A 167 -17.15 -29.61 4.11
CA LEU A 167 -18.59 -29.66 3.80
C LEU A 167 -18.92 -30.28 2.44
N ASP A 168 -17.96 -30.32 1.52
CA ASP A 168 -18.10 -31.00 0.22
C ASP A 168 -17.89 -32.52 0.32
N THR A 169 -17.37 -33.00 1.45
CA THR A 169 -17.00 -34.41 1.66
C THR A 169 -17.81 -35.12 2.77
N CYS A 170 -18.40 -34.37 3.71
CA CYS A 170 -19.23 -34.90 4.78
C CYS A 170 -20.74 -34.66 4.48
N SER A 171 -21.62 -35.46 5.09
CA SER A 171 -23.07 -35.36 4.88
C SER A 171 -23.81 -34.56 5.94
N GLY A 172 -23.17 -34.24 7.07
CA GLY A 172 -23.76 -33.53 8.21
C GLY A 172 -23.07 -32.21 8.54
N VAL A 173 -22.77 -32.04 9.82
CA VAL A 173 -22.13 -30.82 10.32
C VAL A 173 -20.61 -30.92 10.22
N ALA A 174 -19.97 -29.91 9.64
CA ALA A 174 -18.54 -29.67 9.74
C ALA A 174 -18.27 -28.58 10.76
N ALA A 175 -17.50 -28.91 11.80
CA ALA A 175 -17.06 -27.97 12.84
C ALA A 175 -15.53 -27.95 12.85
N PHE A 176 -14.94 -26.86 12.43
CA PHE A 176 -13.51 -26.68 12.33
C PHE A 176 -13.05 -25.55 13.26
N PHE A 177 -12.06 -25.84 14.08
CA PHE A 177 -11.47 -24.92 15.04
C PHE A 177 -9.98 -24.79 14.76
N ALA A 178 -9.46 -23.56 14.84
CA ALA A 178 -8.02 -23.30 14.73
C ALA A 178 -7.55 -22.30 15.77
N GLY A 179 -6.48 -22.67 16.49
CA GLY A 179 -5.93 -21.86 17.56
C GLY A 179 -5.21 -22.68 18.62
N ASN A 180 -5.17 -22.13 19.82
CA ASN A 180 -4.56 -22.77 20.99
C ASN A 180 -5.27 -22.36 22.29
N ASP A 181 -4.99 -23.09 23.36
CA ASP A 181 -5.65 -22.91 24.66
C ASP A 181 -5.32 -21.57 25.33
N LYS A 182 -4.23 -20.90 24.95
CA LYS A 182 -3.80 -19.64 25.53
C LYS A 182 -4.51 -18.45 24.89
N ASP A 183 -4.55 -18.42 23.55
CA ASP A 183 -5.06 -17.29 22.79
C ASP A 183 -6.54 -17.47 22.40
N GLY A 184 -7.05 -18.71 22.48
CA GLY A 184 -8.38 -19.13 22.09
C GLY A 184 -8.40 -19.68 20.67
N TYR A 185 -9.60 -19.95 20.17
CA TYR A 185 -9.82 -20.59 18.88
C TYR A 185 -10.71 -19.73 17.98
N LYS A 186 -10.33 -19.64 16.71
CA LYS A 186 -11.20 -19.21 15.61
C LYS A 186 -11.99 -20.43 15.16
N TYR A 187 -13.26 -20.27 14.80
CA TYR A 187 -14.06 -21.40 14.35
C TYR A 187 -14.88 -21.07 13.10
N ALA A 188 -15.19 -22.12 12.35
CA ALA A 188 -16.24 -22.10 11.38
C ALA A 188 -17.06 -23.42 11.51
N ILE A 189 -18.38 -23.29 11.45
CA ILE A 189 -19.32 -24.39 11.56
C ILE A 189 -20.32 -24.29 10.44
N GLY A 190 -20.53 -25.36 9.69
CA GLY A 190 -21.44 -25.38 8.58
C GLY A 190 -22.17 -26.71 8.43
N GLN A 191 -23.24 -26.67 7.62
CA GLN A 191 -24.01 -27.82 7.15
C GLN A 191 -24.71 -27.46 5.84
N ARG A 192 -24.52 -28.23 4.78
CA ARG A 192 -25.06 -27.89 3.44
C ARG A 192 -26.58 -27.83 3.44
N GLU A 193 -27.24 -28.80 4.04
CA GLU A 193 -28.70 -28.93 4.08
C GLU A 193 -29.22 -28.81 5.53
N GLY A 194 -28.91 -27.70 6.22
CA GLY A 194 -29.31 -27.53 7.61
C GLY A 194 -29.22 -26.10 8.13
N ASP A 195 -29.48 -25.98 9.43
CA ASP A 195 -29.40 -24.70 10.13
C ASP A 195 -28.49 -24.82 11.37
N VAL A 196 -27.31 -24.29 11.27
CA VAL A 196 -26.30 -24.33 12.35
C VAL A 196 -26.46 -23.22 13.38
N ARG A 197 -27.40 -22.27 13.21
CA ARG A 197 -27.52 -21.10 14.09
C ARG A 197 -27.78 -21.46 15.55
N GLU A 198 -28.62 -22.46 15.83
CA GLU A 198 -28.87 -22.89 17.20
C GLU A 198 -27.65 -23.60 17.82
N LEU A 199 -26.92 -24.39 17.05
CA LEU A 199 -25.67 -25.00 17.46
C LEU A 199 -24.64 -23.91 17.80
N VAL A 200 -24.47 -22.92 16.94
CA VAL A 200 -23.52 -21.81 17.13
C VAL A 200 -23.90 -20.94 18.33
N LYS A 201 -25.18 -20.71 18.60
CA LYS A 201 -25.64 -20.04 19.83
C LYS A 201 -25.20 -20.81 21.08
N LYS A 202 -25.34 -22.15 21.07
CA LYS A 202 -24.90 -23.00 22.19
C LYS A 202 -23.38 -22.98 22.33
N VAL A 203 -22.62 -23.11 21.26
CA VAL A 203 -21.15 -22.98 21.23
C VAL A 203 -20.71 -21.66 21.86
N ASN A 204 -21.28 -20.53 21.39
CA ASN A 204 -20.93 -19.22 21.93
C ASN A 204 -21.28 -19.09 23.43
N LYS A 205 -22.39 -19.63 23.86
CA LYS A 205 -22.83 -19.55 25.28
C LYS A 205 -21.99 -20.41 26.21
N GLU A 206 -21.68 -21.65 25.82
CA GLU A 206 -21.04 -22.63 26.69
C GLU A 206 -19.50 -22.56 26.61
N LEU A 207 -18.94 -22.11 25.47
CA LEU A 207 -17.50 -22.03 25.23
C LEU A 207 -16.96 -20.58 25.22
N ASN A 208 -17.71 -19.64 25.78
CA ASN A 208 -17.34 -18.22 25.86
C ASN A 208 -16.95 -17.66 24.48
N GLY A 209 -17.79 -17.93 23.48
CA GLY A 209 -17.54 -17.56 22.10
C GLY A 209 -18.33 -16.33 21.64
N ARG A 210 -17.93 -15.80 20.50
CA ARG A 210 -18.60 -14.74 19.76
C ARG A 210 -18.56 -15.06 18.27
N GLY A 211 -19.72 -15.05 17.64
CA GLY A 211 -19.80 -15.33 16.21
C GLY A 211 -21.23 -15.48 15.74
N GLY A 212 -21.39 -15.74 14.46
CA GLY A 212 -22.68 -15.96 13.84
C GLY A 212 -22.54 -16.07 12.33
N GLY A 213 -23.65 -16.18 11.65
CA GLY A 213 -23.65 -16.32 10.19
C GLY A 213 -25.00 -16.62 9.60
N LYS A 214 -25.00 -17.25 8.45
CA LYS A 214 -26.18 -17.71 7.72
C LYS A 214 -26.63 -19.08 8.26
N PRO A 215 -27.86 -19.54 7.95
CA PRO A 215 -28.34 -20.85 8.41
C PRO A 215 -27.36 -22.00 8.14
N PHE A 216 -26.78 -22.04 6.96
CA PHE A 216 -25.91 -23.13 6.51
C PHE A 216 -24.43 -22.96 6.91
N PHE A 217 -24.02 -21.78 7.37
CA PHE A 217 -22.60 -21.50 7.69
C PHE A 217 -22.44 -20.32 8.65
N ALA A 218 -21.70 -20.54 9.74
CA ALA A 218 -21.37 -19.51 10.72
C ALA A 218 -19.89 -19.58 11.11
N GLN A 219 -19.36 -18.45 11.54
CA GLN A 219 -17.95 -18.32 11.95
C GLN A 219 -17.82 -17.41 13.16
N GLY A 220 -16.73 -17.56 13.89
CA GLY A 220 -16.49 -16.77 15.08
C GLY A 220 -15.17 -17.10 15.75
N SER A 221 -15.08 -16.70 17.02
CA SER A 221 -13.98 -17.03 17.90
C SER A 221 -14.51 -17.41 19.28
N LEU A 222 -13.72 -18.17 20.03
CA LEU A 222 -14.07 -18.55 21.40
C LEU A 222 -12.82 -18.62 22.28
N LYS A 223 -13.06 -18.53 23.59
CA LYS A 223 -12.04 -18.67 24.62
C LYS A 223 -12.35 -19.90 25.49
N ALA A 224 -11.99 -21.06 24.99
CA ALA A 224 -12.10 -22.33 25.67
C ALA A 224 -10.86 -23.18 25.35
N THR A 225 -10.63 -24.22 26.12
CA THR A 225 -9.56 -25.18 25.83
C THR A 225 -10.03 -26.21 24.83
N ARG A 226 -9.07 -26.85 24.14
CA ARG A 226 -9.32 -27.96 23.21
C ARG A 226 -10.22 -29.03 23.84
N LYS A 227 -9.90 -29.42 25.07
CA LYS A 227 -10.68 -30.42 25.80
C LYS A 227 -12.14 -30.00 26.06
N GLN A 228 -12.38 -28.72 26.30
CA GLN A 228 -13.76 -28.21 26.48
C GLN A 228 -14.53 -28.25 25.14
N ILE A 229 -13.87 -27.96 24.03
CA ILE A 229 -14.47 -28.08 22.70
C ILE A 229 -14.84 -29.53 22.41
N GLU A 230 -13.91 -30.47 22.59
CA GLU A 230 -14.13 -31.90 22.37
C GLU A 230 -15.30 -32.42 23.22
N ILE A 231 -15.32 -32.15 24.53
CA ILE A 231 -16.41 -32.56 25.42
C ILE A 231 -17.76 -31.96 25.01
N PHE A 232 -17.80 -30.72 24.55
CA PHE A 232 -19.04 -30.09 24.12
C PHE A 232 -19.63 -30.81 22.90
N PHE A 233 -18.81 -31.15 21.92
CA PHE A 233 -19.28 -31.79 20.70
C PHE A 233 -19.60 -33.29 20.92
N GLU A 234 -18.85 -34.04 21.71
CA GLU A 234 -19.15 -35.44 22.09
C GLU A 234 -20.51 -35.58 22.75
N LYS A 235 -20.89 -34.63 23.62
CA LYS A 235 -22.15 -34.71 24.37
C LYS A 235 -23.39 -34.29 23.58
N LYS A 236 -23.25 -33.51 22.53
CA LYS A 236 -24.39 -32.84 21.86
C LYS A 236 -24.61 -33.22 20.39
N VAL A 237 -23.60 -33.75 19.77
CA VAL A 237 -23.64 -34.18 18.36
C VAL A 237 -22.76 -35.42 18.26
N ASN A 238 -23.29 -36.54 17.75
CA ASN A 238 -22.47 -37.74 17.51
C ASN A 238 -21.45 -37.44 16.41
N PHE A 239 -20.28 -36.90 16.81
CA PHE A 239 -19.15 -36.74 15.92
C PHE A 239 -18.30 -38.04 15.93
N GLN A 240 -18.01 -38.51 14.73
CA GLN A 240 -17.08 -39.62 14.48
C GLN A 240 -15.69 -39.12 14.13
#